data_946eb49ad021432f57d088408fe85838
#
_entry.id   946eb49ad021432f57d088408fe85838
#
_cell.length_a   1.000
_cell.length_b   1.000
_cell.length_c   1.000
_cell.angle_alpha   90.00
_cell.angle_beta   90.00
_cell.angle_gamma   90.00
#
_symmetry.space_group_name_H-M   'P 1'
#
loop_
_entity.id
_entity.type
_entity.pdbx_description
1 polymer ?
#
loop_
_entity_poly.entity_id
_entity_poly.type
_entity_poly.pdbx_seq_one_letter_code
_entity_poly.pdbx_strand_id
1 'polypeptide(L)'
;MTNQVLEALKNRRSIRKYKTEQIKDEELNAVLEAGTYAPTGMGTQSPLMVVVQDKGTIARLSKMNAAFTADPDGDPFYGAPTVVIVLADSTNRNGFADGCLVMGNLMNAAYSIGLGSCWINRAREMFDTAEGQKMLRGWGVEDKYVGVGSCILGYADCPHPEAKPRKEGYVCLLYTSDAADDLIG
;
A
#
# COMPACT_ATOMS: atom_id res chain seq x y z
N MET A 1 -12.81 10.99 -21.63
CA MET A 1 -12.16 9.71 -22.00
C MET A 1 -12.13 8.83 -20.76
N THR A 2 -12.50 7.55 -20.88
CA THR A 2 -12.42 6.54 -19.82
C THR A 2 -12.01 5.20 -20.40
N ASN A 3 -11.43 4.34 -19.58
CA ASN A 3 -11.12 2.94 -19.84
C ASN A 3 -11.02 2.19 -18.51
N GLN A 4 -10.87 0.88 -18.53
CA GLN A 4 -10.81 0.04 -17.33
C GLN A 4 -9.73 0.46 -16.33
N VAL A 5 -8.56 0.90 -16.81
CA VAL A 5 -7.47 1.36 -15.94
C VAL A 5 -7.86 2.65 -15.22
N LEU A 6 -8.37 3.65 -15.96
CA LEU A 6 -8.82 4.91 -15.37
C LEU A 6 -9.98 4.71 -14.39
N GLU A 7 -10.86 3.77 -14.67
CA GLU A 7 -11.96 3.40 -13.78
C GLU A 7 -11.44 2.76 -12.49
N ALA A 8 -10.49 1.83 -12.57
CA ALA A 8 -9.87 1.24 -11.40
C ALA A 8 -9.20 2.30 -10.51
N LEU A 9 -8.42 3.19 -11.10
CA LEU A 9 -7.75 4.28 -10.38
C LEU A 9 -8.74 5.22 -9.69
N LYS A 10 -9.87 5.54 -10.32
CA LYS A 10 -10.89 6.45 -9.77
C LYS A 10 -11.78 5.80 -8.72
N ASN A 11 -12.08 4.52 -8.89
CA ASN A 11 -13.10 3.82 -8.09
C ASN A 11 -12.52 2.99 -6.92
N ARG A 12 -11.23 2.63 -6.96
CA ARG A 12 -10.60 1.91 -5.84
C ARG A 12 -10.79 2.67 -4.51
N ARG A 13 -11.22 1.95 -3.48
CA ARG A 13 -11.35 2.48 -2.11
C ARG A 13 -10.64 1.59 -1.11
N SER A 14 -10.28 2.17 0.03
CA SER A 14 -9.76 1.42 1.16
C SER A 14 -10.90 0.65 1.84
N ILE A 15 -10.78 -0.67 1.85
CA ILE A 15 -11.70 -1.59 2.52
C ILE A 15 -11.17 -1.85 3.93
N ARG A 16 -12.06 -1.80 4.92
CA ARG A 16 -11.75 -1.97 6.35
C ARG A 16 -12.69 -2.96 7.06
N LYS A 17 -13.24 -3.88 6.31
CA LYS A 17 -13.98 -5.03 6.81
C LYS A 17 -13.88 -6.15 5.78
N TYR A 18 -13.43 -7.30 6.20
CA TYR A 18 -13.12 -8.42 5.33
C TYR A 18 -13.85 -9.69 5.77
N LYS A 19 -14.14 -10.55 4.80
CA LYS A 19 -14.55 -11.92 5.07
C LYS A 19 -13.35 -12.71 5.60
N THR A 20 -13.64 -13.76 6.37
CA THR A 20 -12.60 -14.66 6.89
C THR A 20 -12.03 -15.61 5.86
N GLU A 21 -12.66 -15.67 4.68
CA GLU A 21 -12.24 -16.49 3.55
C GLU A 21 -10.90 -16.00 3.01
N GLN A 22 -9.98 -16.94 2.79
CA GLN A 22 -8.67 -16.65 2.18
C GLN A 22 -8.84 -16.39 0.68
N ILE A 23 -8.14 -15.38 0.17
CA ILE A 23 -8.04 -15.14 -1.27
C ILE A 23 -7.35 -16.31 -1.96
N LYS A 24 -7.67 -16.55 -3.22
CA LYS A 24 -7.08 -17.62 -4.02
C LYS A 24 -5.63 -17.31 -4.37
N ASP A 25 -4.81 -18.33 -4.52
CA ASP A 25 -3.40 -18.17 -4.89
C ASP A 25 -3.24 -17.45 -6.23
N GLU A 26 -4.13 -17.70 -7.20
CA GLU A 26 -4.15 -17.03 -8.51
C GLU A 26 -4.38 -15.52 -8.36
N GLU A 27 -5.31 -15.12 -7.49
CA GLU A 27 -5.62 -13.72 -7.20
C GLU A 27 -4.45 -13.04 -6.49
N LEU A 28 -3.86 -13.70 -5.49
CA LEU A 28 -2.67 -13.21 -4.80
C LEU A 28 -1.51 -13.02 -5.79
N ASN A 29 -1.23 -14.02 -6.60
CA ASN A 29 -0.13 -13.98 -7.57
C ASN A 29 -0.31 -12.85 -8.58
N ALA A 30 -1.53 -12.62 -9.10
CA ALA A 30 -1.83 -11.52 -10.00
C ALA A 30 -1.58 -10.14 -9.36
N VAL A 31 -1.94 -9.99 -8.07
CA VAL A 31 -1.69 -8.75 -7.31
C VAL A 31 -0.19 -8.54 -7.09
N LEU A 32 0.53 -9.59 -6.69
CA LEU A 32 1.98 -9.52 -6.45
C LEU A 32 2.75 -9.23 -7.75
N GLU A 33 2.39 -9.90 -8.84
CA GLU A 33 2.97 -9.65 -10.15
C GLU A 33 2.81 -8.18 -10.54
N ALA A 34 1.61 -7.61 -10.44
CA ALA A 34 1.38 -6.19 -10.72
C ALA A 34 2.23 -5.28 -9.84
N GLY A 35 2.49 -5.67 -8.59
CA GLY A 35 3.41 -4.98 -7.69
C GLY A 35 4.83 -4.92 -8.24
N THR A 36 5.33 -6.00 -8.85
CA THR A 36 6.70 -6.05 -9.42
C THR A 36 6.87 -5.15 -10.65
N TYR A 37 5.78 -4.79 -11.32
CA TYR A 37 5.79 -3.86 -12.46
C TYR A 37 5.67 -2.38 -12.07
N ALA A 38 5.70 -2.04 -10.78
CA ALA A 38 5.76 -0.65 -10.37
C ALA A 38 7.06 0.01 -10.89
N PRO A 39 6.98 1.25 -11.40
CA PRO A 39 8.19 1.95 -11.81
C PRO A 39 9.11 2.18 -10.62
N THR A 40 10.42 2.02 -10.84
CA THR A 40 11.44 2.25 -9.82
C THR A 40 12.51 3.20 -10.36
N GLY A 41 13.11 3.99 -9.48
CA GLY A 41 14.18 4.90 -9.87
C GLY A 41 15.30 4.15 -10.59
N MET A 42 15.63 4.57 -11.82
CA MET A 42 16.63 3.94 -12.69
C MET A 42 16.39 2.44 -12.99
N GLY A 43 15.17 1.95 -12.79
CA GLY A 43 14.82 0.55 -13.03
C GLY A 43 15.47 -0.44 -12.04
N THR A 44 15.81 0.01 -10.84
CA THR A 44 16.59 -0.79 -9.87
C THR A 44 15.81 -1.94 -9.26
N GLN A 45 14.46 -1.91 -9.31
CA GLN A 45 13.57 -2.93 -8.75
C GLN A 45 13.92 -3.28 -7.28
N SER A 46 14.27 -2.24 -6.50
CA SER A 46 14.81 -2.38 -5.15
C SER A 46 13.79 -2.74 -4.04
N PRO A 47 12.47 -2.46 -4.15
CA PRO A 47 11.51 -2.84 -3.12
C PRO A 47 11.41 -4.35 -2.96
N LEU A 48 11.09 -4.80 -1.73
CA LEU A 48 10.84 -6.18 -1.39
C LEU A 48 9.41 -6.32 -0.84
N MET A 49 8.73 -7.39 -1.21
CA MET A 49 7.41 -7.74 -0.68
C MET A 49 7.51 -9.00 0.16
N VAL A 50 6.99 -8.95 1.39
CA VAL A 50 6.84 -10.11 2.27
C VAL A 50 5.34 -10.40 2.43
N VAL A 51 4.92 -11.60 2.05
CA VAL A 51 3.52 -12.03 2.13
C VAL A 51 3.29 -12.84 3.39
N VAL A 52 2.27 -12.49 4.14
CA VAL A 52 1.87 -13.18 5.38
C VAL A 52 0.40 -13.58 5.30
N GLN A 53 0.13 -14.88 5.44
CA GLN A 53 -1.21 -15.48 5.47
C GLN A 53 -1.43 -16.33 6.73
N ASP A 54 -0.37 -16.56 7.52
CA ASP A 54 -0.50 -17.21 8.82
C ASP A 54 -1.23 -16.31 9.81
N LYS A 55 -2.37 -16.80 10.32
CA LYS A 55 -3.24 -16.03 11.23
C LYS A 55 -2.52 -15.58 12.51
N GLY A 56 -1.65 -16.42 13.06
CA GLY A 56 -0.89 -16.12 14.27
C GLY A 56 0.11 -14.97 14.02
N THR A 57 0.80 -15.02 12.91
CA THR A 57 1.73 -13.97 12.48
C THR A 57 1.00 -12.67 12.17
N ILE A 58 -0.15 -12.72 11.47
CA ILE A 58 -0.98 -11.53 11.19
C ILE A 58 -1.45 -10.88 12.50
N ALA A 59 -1.94 -11.66 13.45
CA ALA A 59 -2.38 -11.13 14.76
C ALA A 59 -1.22 -10.47 15.52
N ARG A 60 -0.03 -11.04 15.47
CA ARG A 60 1.17 -10.46 16.07
C ARG A 60 1.56 -9.14 15.40
N LEU A 61 1.57 -9.09 14.06
CA LEU A 61 1.84 -7.88 13.29
C LEU A 61 0.80 -6.80 13.57
N SER A 62 -0.48 -7.16 13.66
CA SER A 62 -1.56 -6.23 14.00
C SER A 62 -1.32 -5.61 15.37
N LYS A 63 -0.99 -6.40 16.39
CA LYS A 63 -0.67 -5.91 17.72
C LYS A 63 0.55 -5.00 17.74
N MET A 64 1.60 -5.34 17.00
CA MET A 64 2.79 -4.47 16.86
C MET A 64 2.43 -3.15 16.20
N ASN A 65 1.57 -3.16 15.19
CA ASN A 65 1.11 -1.96 14.51
C ASN A 65 0.25 -1.09 15.42
N ALA A 66 -0.71 -1.69 16.13
CA ALA A 66 -1.62 -1.02 17.06
C ALA A 66 -0.87 -0.21 18.13
N ALA A 67 0.28 -0.69 18.59
CA ALA A 67 1.13 0.03 19.58
C ALA A 67 1.57 1.43 19.12
N PHE A 68 1.52 1.72 17.83
CA PHE A 68 1.85 3.03 17.23
C PHE A 68 0.61 3.81 16.78
N THR A 69 -0.58 3.40 17.18
CA THR A 69 -1.85 4.07 16.85
C THR A 69 -2.48 4.70 18.10
N ALA A 70 -3.58 5.42 17.91
CA ALA A 70 -4.36 5.97 19.03
C ALA A 70 -5.18 4.90 19.78
N ASP A 71 -5.33 3.71 19.20
CA ASP A 71 -6.03 2.56 19.77
C ASP A 71 -5.07 1.35 19.81
N PRO A 72 -4.30 1.19 20.91
CA PRO A 72 -3.32 0.11 21.03
C PRO A 72 -3.93 -1.28 21.16
N ASP A 73 -5.22 -1.38 21.50
CA ASP A 73 -5.96 -2.63 21.65
C ASP A 73 -6.78 -2.97 20.38
N GLY A 74 -6.80 -2.08 19.40
CA GLY A 74 -7.52 -2.27 18.15
C GLY A 74 -6.84 -3.23 17.18
N ASP A 75 -7.56 -3.56 16.10
CA ASP A 75 -7.02 -4.32 14.96
C ASP A 75 -6.86 -3.41 13.74
N PRO A 76 -5.69 -2.80 13.52
CA PRO A 76 -5.45 -1.95 12.35
C PRO A 76 -5.44 -2.74 11.03
N PHE A 77 -5.43 -4.07 11.05
CA PHE A 77 -5.54 -4.91 9.86
C PHE A 77 -6.98 -5.35 9.55
N TYR A 78 -7.94 -4.96 10.40
CA TYR A 78 -9.39 -5.13 10.15
C TYR A 78 -9.81 -6.57 9.84
N GLY A 79 -9.13 -7.57 10.38
CA GLY A 79 -9.42 -8.98 10.15
C GLY A 79 -9.05 -9.48 8.74
N ALA A 80 -8.24 -8.74 7.98
CA ALA A 80 -7.82 -9.16 6.64
C ALA A 80 -7.01 -10.48 6.68
N PRO A 81 -7.33 -11.47 5.82
CA PRO A 81 -6.67 -12.78 5.85
C PRO A 81 -5.29 -12.80 5.20
N THR A 82 -4.92 -11.76 4.46
CA THR A 82 -3.61 -11.63 3.82
C THR A 82 -3.03 -10.25 4.04
N VAL A 83 -1.74 -10.21 4.34
CA VAL A 83 -0.95 -8.97 4.50
C VAL A 83 0.27 -9.05 3.59
N VAL A 84 0.45 -8.05 2.73
CA VAL A 84 1.66 -7.86 1.94
C VAL A 84 2.43 -6.68 2.54
N ILE A 85 3.54 -6.98 3.20
CA ILE A 85 4.44 -5.96 3.75
C ILE A 85 5.36 -5.50 2.64
N VAL A 86 5.35 -4.21 2.34
CA VAL A 86 6.27 -3.61 1.38
C VAL A 86 7.42 -2.96 2.13
N LEU A 87 8.62 -3.34 1.73
CA LEU A 87 9.88 -2.88 2.30
C LEU A 87 10.68 -2.13 1.25
N ALA A 88 11.41 -1.11 1.68
CA ALA A 88 12.32 -0.31 0.88
C ALA A 88 13.77 -0.64 1.21
N ASP A 89 14.63 -0.72 0.20
CA ASP A 89 16.07 -0.73 0.39
C ASP A 89 16.51 0.68 0.84
N SER A 90 16.94 0.82 2.10
CA SER A 90 17.37 2.08 2.70
C SER A 90 18.66 2.64 2.12
N THR A 91 19.43 1.82 1.41
CA THR A 91 20.64 2.25 0.69
C THR A 91 20.33 2.86 -0.67
N ASN A 92 19.12 2.63 -1.19
CA ASN A 92 18.65 3.24 -2.42
C ASN A 92 17.98 4.59 -2.14
N ARG A 93 18.49 5.66 -2.73
CA ARG A 93 17.93 7.02 -2.57
C ARG A 93 16.43 7.11 -2.86
N ASN A 94 15.94 6.33 -3.82
CA ASN A 94 14.54 6.31 -4.23
C ASN A 94 13.73 5.19 -3.55
N GLY A 95 14.35 4.34 -2.73
CA GLY A 95 13.76 3.11 -2.21
C GLY A 95 12.39 3.28 -1.57
N PHE A 96 12.19 4.31 -0.75
CA PHE A 96 10.89 4.57 -0.12
C PHE A 96 9.82 4.98 -1.15
N ALA A 97 10.15 5.86 -2.10
CA ALA A 97 9.24 6.28 -3.16
C ALA A 97 8.86 5.10 -4.07
N ASP A 98 9.85 4.28 -4.44
CA ASP A 98 9.65 3.06 -5.22
C ASP A 98 8.70 2.10 -4.49
N GLY A 99 8.88 1.91 -3.18
CA GLY A 99 7.98 1.10 -2.35
C GLY A 99 6.54 1.66 -2.30
N CYS A 100 6.38 2.98 -2.28
CA CYS A 100 5.06 3.61 -2.37
C CYS A 100 4.36 3.31 -3.70
N LEU A 101 5.10 3.28 -4.80
CA LEU A 101 4.56 2.93 -6.11
C LEU A 101 4.15 1.45 -6.17
N VAL A 102 4.93 0.54 -5.56
CA VAL A 102 4.54 -0.86 -5.39
C VAL A 102 3.21 -0.97 -4.64
N MET A 103 3.05 -0.26 -3.51
CA MET A 103 1.79 -0.22 -2.76
C MET A 103 0.62 0.26 -3.62
N GLY A 104 0.83 1.29 -4.45
CA GLY A 104 -0.18 1.78 -5.39
C GLY A 104 -0.60 0.70 -6.39
N ASN A 105 0.36 -0.01 -7.00
CA ASN A 105 0.08 -1.09 -7.94
C ASN A 105 -0.67 -2.25 -7.29
N LEU A 106 -0.23 -2.72 -6.10
CA LEU A 106 -0.92 -3.78 -5.35
C LEU A 106 -2.40 -3.44 -5.12
N MET A 107 -2.70 -2.23 -4.65
CA MET A 107 -4.07 -1.83 -4.34
C MET A 107 -4.94 -1.69 -5.60
N ASN A 108 -4.39 -1.17 -6.69
CA ASN A 108 -5.11 -1.03 -7.96
C ASN A 108 -5.37 -2.39 -8.61
N ALA A 109 -4.38 -3.29 -8.60
CA ALA A 109 -4.54 -4.66 -9.08
C ALA A 109 -5.58 -5.43 -8.27
N ALA A 110 -5.52 -5.36 -6.93
CA ALA A 110 -6.52 -5.98 -6.06
C ALA A 110 -7.94 -5.53 -6.45
N TYR A 111 -8.16 -4.22 -6.58
CA TYR A 111 -9.46 -3.69 -6.98
C TYR A 111 -9.92 -4.18 -8.36
N SER A 112 -9.01 -4.24 -9.34
CA SER A 112 -9.34 -4.64 -10.72
C SER A 112 -9.84 -6.07 -10.86
N ILE A 113 -9.48 -6.93 -9.89
CA ILE A 113 -9.92 -8.34 -9.84
C ILE A 113 -10.96 -8.61 -8.75
N GLY A 114 -11.55 -7.55 -8.16
CA GLY A 114 -12.64 -7.68 -7.20
C GLY A 114 -12.22 -7.87 -5.74
N LEU A 115 -10.93 -7.74 -5.40
CA LEU A 115 -10.46 -7.81 -4.03
C LEU A 115 -10.52 -6.45 -3.34
N GLY A 116 -10.78 -6.48 -2.02
CA GLY A 116 -10.60 -5.36 -1.13
C GLY A 116 -9.14 -5.20 -0.72
N SER A 117 -8.70 -3.95 -0.60
CA SER A 117 -7.36 -3.63 -0.11
C SER A 117 -7.36 -2.34 0.72
N CYS A 118 -6.36 -2.20 1.59
CA CYS A 118 -6.09 -0.95 2.28
C CYS A 118 -4.59 -0.83 2.57
N TRP A 119 -4.05 0.38 2.47
CA TRP A 119 -2.72 0.70 2.97
C TRP A 119 -2.78 0.93 4.48
N ILE A 120 -2.04 0.15 5.24
CA ILE A 120 -1.83 0.34 6.67
C ILE A 120 -0.43 0.90 6.88
N ASN A 121 -0.37 2.05 7.54
CA ASN A 121 0.89 2.71 7.89
C ASN A 121 1.61 2.00 9.06
N ARG A 122 2.72 2.59 9.53
CA ARG A 122 3.50 2.17 10.71
C ARG A 122 4.40 0.96 10.49
N ALA A 123 4.53 0.46 9.25
CA ALA A 123 5.50 -0.60 8.97
C ALA A 123 6.92 -0.16 9.32
N ARG A 124 7.27 1.13 9.14
CA ARG A 124 8.57 1.67 9.52
C ARG A 124 8.78 1.52 11.02
N GLU A 125 7.89 2.07 11.81
CA GLU A 125 7.97 2.05 13.27
C GLU A 125 7.97 0.63 13.82
N MET A 126 7.12 -0.26 13.26
CA MET A 126 7.07 -1.67 13.66
C MET A 126 8.42 -2.37 13.47
N PHE A 127 9.00 -2.23 12.29
CA PHE A 127 10.24 -2.94 11.93
C PHE A 127 11.52 -2.24 12.39
N ASP A 128 11.45 -1.01 12.90
CA ASP A 128 12.55 -0.35 13.62
C ASP A 128 12.66 -0.85 15.08
N THR A 129 11.67 -1.59 15.61
CA THR A 129 11.75 -2.22 16.94
C THR A 129 12.68 -3.45 16.94
N ALA A 130 13.23 -3.80 18.11
CA ALA A 130 14.02 -5.03 18.27
C ALA A 130 13.24 -6.30 17.87
N GLU A 131 11.93 -6.33 18.17
CA GLU A 131 11.05 -7.42 17.78
C GLU A 131 10.87 -7.47 16.26
N GLY A 132 10.59 -6.33 15.61
CA GLY A 132 10.43 -6.24 14.16
C GLY A 132 11.69 -6.64 13.41
N GLN A 133 12.85 -6.16 13.85
CA GLN A 133 14.15 -6.54 13.30
C GLN A 133 14.41 -8.06 13.42
N LYS A 134 14.05 -8.65 14.58
CA LYS A 134 14.16 -10.10 14.77
C LYS A 134 13.24 -10.87 13.82
N MET A 135 12.02 -10.36 13.56
CA MET A 135 11.10 -10.99 12.62
C MET A 135 11.64 -10.92 11.19
N LEU A 136 12.11 -9.76 10.72
CA LEU A 136 12.69 -9.61 9.37
C LEU A 136 13.87 -10.55 9.17
N ARG A 137 14.82 -10.62 10.11
CA ARG A 137 15.94 -11.56 10.04
C ARG A 137 15.48 -13.01 10.05
N GLY A 138 14.46 -13.35 10.84
CA GLY A 138 13.86 -14.69 10.86
C GLY A 138 13.22 -15.10 9.54
N TRP A 139 12.80 -14.13 8.72
CA TRP A 139 12.28 -14.34 7.37
C TRP A 139 13.38 -14.27 6.29
N GLY A 140 14.64 -14.08 6.66
CA GLY A 140 15.76 -13.99 5.73
C GLY A 140 15.87 -12.62 5.02
N VAL A 141 15.21 -11.60 5.55
CA VAL A 141 15.29 -10.23 5.01
C VAL A 141 16.56 -9.54 5.53
N GLU A 142 17.32 -8.95 4.62
CA GLU A 142 18.55 -8.21 4.94
C GLU A 142 18.27 -6.95 5.77
N ASP A 143 19.21 -6.57 6.64
CA ASP A 143 19.08 -5.41 7.56
C ASP A 143 18.95 -4.05 6.85
N LYS A 144 19.27 -3.98 5.55
CA LYS A 144 19.08 -2.76 4.74
C LYS A 144 17.61 -2.43 4.46
N TYR A 145 16.70 -3.40 4.63
CA TYR A 145 15.28 -3.19 4.33
C TYR A 145 14.54 -2.56 5.51
N VAL A 146 13.75 -1.54 5.17
CA VAL A 146 12.92 -0.77 6.13
C VAL A 146 11.47 -0.77 5.68
N GLY A 147 10.53 -0.67 6.63
CA GLY A 147 9.10 -0.70 6.34
C GLY A 147 8.62 0.52 5.53
N VAL A 148 7.80 0.28 4.51
CA VAL A 148 7.04 1.31 3.77
C VAL A 148 5.59 1.32 4.24
N GLY A 149 4.94 0.16 4.21
CA GLY A 149 3.55 -0.01 4.60
C GLY A 149 3.14 -1.47 4.48
N SER A 150 1.95 -1.78 4.98
CA SER A 150 1.31 -3.08 4.81
C SER A 150 0.08 -2.94 3.94
N CYS A 151 0.03 -3.64 2.81
CA CYS A 151 -1.16 -3.79 1.98
C CYS A 151 -1.96 -4.98 2.51
N ILE A 152 -3.09 -4.72 3.17
CA ILE A 152 -4.00 -5.78 3.58
C ILE A 152 -4.93 -6.12 2.43
N LEU A 153 -5.23 -7.42 2.25
CA LEU A 153 -5.98 -7.97 1.13
C LEU A 153 -7.02 -8.98 1.62
N GLY A 154 -8.17 -9.01 0.97
CA GLY A 154 -9.23 -9.98 1.23
C GLY A 154 -10.51 -9.66 0.46
N TYR A 155 -11.51 -10.53 0.56
CA TYR A 155 -12.85 -10.23 0.05
C TYR A 155 -13.54 -9.24 0.98
N ALA A 156 -14.10 -8.15 0.39
CA ALA A 156 -14.80 -7.14 1.18
C ALA A 156 -16.07 -7.72 1.83
N ASP A 157 -16.30 -7.37 3.11
CA ASP A 157 -17.52 -7.68 3.87
C ASP A 157 -18.27 -6.38 4.23
N CYS A 158 -18.29 -5.45 3.32
CA CYS A 158 -18.98 -4.17 3.45
C CYS A 158 -19.37 -3.63 2.06
N PRO A 159 -20.35 -2.74 1.96
CA PRO A 159 -20.62 -1.99 0.74
C PRO A 159 -19.37 -1.23 0.27
N HIS A 160 -19.23 -1.09 -1.04
CA HIS A 160 -18.10 -0.32 -1.59
C HIS A 160 -18.22 1.15 -1.14
N PRO A 161 -17.18 1.71 -0.49
CA PRO A 161 -17.25 3.08 0.02
C PRO A 161 -17.32 4.11 -1.12
N GLU A 162 -18.11 5.16 -0.93
CA GLU A 162 -18.18 6.25 -1.88
C GLU A 162 -16.91 7.10 -1.92
N ALA A 163 -16.64 7.68 -3.09
CA ALA A 163 -15.55 8.63 -3.25
C ALA A 163 -15.91 9.97 -2.60
N LYS A 164 -15.04 10.47 -1.73
CA LYS A 164 -15.16 11.87 -1.30
C LYS A 164 -14.93 12.81 -2.50
N PRO A 165 -15.57 13.98 -2.55
CA PRO A 165 -15.26 15.01 -3.54
C PRO A 165 -13.76 15.32 -3.57
N ARG A 166 -13.24 15.61 -4.76
CA ARG A 166 -11.85 16.06 -4.87
C ARG A 166 -11.77 17.51 -4.37
N LYS A 167 -10.66 17.81 -3.68
CA LYS A 167 -10.48 19.16 -3.17
C LYS A 167 -10.32 20.13 -4.35
N GLU A 168 -10.87 21.33 -4.22
CA GLU A 168 -10.65 22.43 -5.15
C GLU A 168 -9.15 22.81 -5.17
N GLY A 169 -8.66 23.23 -6.33
CA GLY A 169 -7.25 23.60 -6.49
C GLY A 169 -6.25 22.43 -6.36
N TYR A 170 -6.72 21.17 -6.55
CA TYR A 170 -5.82 20.00 -6.49
C TYR A 170 -4.78 20.00 -7.63
N VAL A 171 -5.10 20.65 -8.75
CA VAL A 171 -4.23 20.81 -9.91
C VAL A 171 -4.02 22.30 -10.16
N CYS A 172 -2.77 22.70 -10.27
CA CYS A 172 -2.39 24.04 -10.73
C CYS A 172 -1.95 23.93 -12.19
N LEU A 173 -2.63 24.65 -13.09
CA LEU A 173 -2.25 24.72 -14.50
C LEU A 173 -1.58 26.08 -14.73
N LEU A 174 -0.35 26.06 -15.21
CA LEU A 174 0.38 27.27 -15.60
C LEU A 174 0.35 27.36 -17.13
N TYR A 175 -0.38 28.35 -17.62
CA TYR A 175 -0.44 28.68 -19.05
C TYR A 175 0.49 29.85 -19.31
N THR A 176 1.32 29.76 -20.32
CA THR A 176 2.36 30.77 -20.64
C THR A 176 1.85 31.99 -21.42
N SER A 177 0.53 32.12 -21.66
CA SER A 177 0.02 33.08 -22.62
C SER A 177 -0.52 34.42 -22.08
N ASP A 178 -0.77 34.57 -20.77
CA ASP A 178 -1.51 35.79 -20.34
C ASP A 178 -0.90 36.60 -19.19
N ALA A 179 0.28 36.20 -18.67
CA ALA A 179 0.91 36.96 -17.58
C ALA A 179 1.77 38.16 -18.05
N ALA A 180 1.94 38.36 -19.36
CA ALA A 180 2.78 39.42 -19.90
C ALA A 180 1.98 40.72 -20.25
N ASP A 181 0.66 40.65 -20.40
CA ASP A 181 -0.13 41.80 -20.80
C ASP A 181 -0.68 42.62 -19.62
N ASP A 182 -0.69 42.10 -18.41
CA ASP A 182 -1.18 42.81 -17.22
C ASP A 182 -0.12 43.65 -16.48
N LEU A 183 1.12 43.67 -16.96
CA LEU A 183 2.21 44.42 -16.33
C LEU A 183 2.64 45.67 -17.09
N ILE A 184 1.89 46.06 -18.15
CA ILE A 184 2.09 47.32 -18.87
C ILE A 184 0.75 48.09 -18.89
N GLY A 185 0.39 48.65 -17.75
CA GLY A 185 -0.69 49.55 -17.58
C GLY A 185 -0.35 50.53 -16.47
#